data_d297933c52e33e44ccb6f30e8b494dd8
#
_entry.id   d297933c52e33e44ccb6f30e8b494dd8
#
_cell.length_a   1.000
_cell.length_b   1.000
_cell.length_c   1.000
_cell.angle_alpha   90.00
_cell.angle_beta   90.00
_cell.angle_gamma   90.00
#
_symmetry.space_group_name_H-M   'P 1'
#
loop_
_entity.id
_entity.type
_entity.pdbx_description
1 polymer ?
#
loop_
_entity_poly.entity_id
_entity_poly.type
_entity_poly.pdbx_seq_one_letter_code
_entity_poly.pdbx_strand_id
1 'polypeptide(L)'
;GETLGSGSYRMPLPLPVGEYRIAAWAGVSDDFEMPELVAGKSTLEDLRVRMKRKESLVHNKALNPLWYGEVKTVDFTGRQEQTEMVSLIKDTNKFRFILQKSGPGEELDMSDCLFEIHADNGYYDWNNDLLDDDVISYQPYHLEKVEDVGIVAEMNTMRLLEHKKVYLTLTRKSDGKELMKVDLIPYLLLTKMEGHNIPAQEYLDRQSEYAIVFFYNPELLNFLSTKIVINGWTIWLKG
;
A
#
# COMPACT_ATOMS: atom_id res chain seq x y z
N GLY A 1 -8.27 14.16 -16.41
CA GLY A 1 -7.38 14.50 -15.32
C GLY A 1 -5.96 14.69 -15.83
N GLU A 2 -5.28 15.71 -15.40
CA GLU A 2 -3.88 15.90 -15.72
C GLU A 2 -3.03 14.89 -14.95
N THR A 3 -2.07 14.28 -15.64
CA THR A 3 -1.14 13.35 -15.00
C THR A 3 -0.13 14.16 -14.18
N LEU A 4 0.06 13.82 -12.90
CA LEU A 4 1.16 14.34 -12.09
C LEU A 4 2.50 13.79 -12.62
N GLY A 5 2.92 14.30 -13.75
CA GLY A 5 4.17 13.92 -14.40
C GLY A 5 5.25 14.94 -14.08
N SER A 6 6.42 14.47 -13.67
CA SER A 6 7.69 15.24 -13.61
C SER A 6 7.72 16.52 -12.77
N GLY A 7 6.93 16.66 -11.71
CA GLY A 7 7.06 17.77 -10.74
C GLY A 7 6.65 19.16 -11.26
N SER A 8 5.89 19.24 -12.35
CA SER A 8 5.51 20.52 -12.97
C SER A 8 4.03 20.90 -12.82
N TYR A 9 3.22 20.07 -12.11
CA TYR A 9 1.82 20.41 -11.90
C TYR A 9 1.70 21.61 -10.96
N ARG A 10 0.98 22.63 -11.40
CA ARG A 10 0.66 23.83 -10.61
C ARG A 10 -0.84 24.04 -10.59
N MET A 11 -1.37 24.26 -9.40
CA MET A 11 -2.78 24.59 -9.19
C MET A 11 -2.89 26.05 -8.73
N PRO A 12 -3.40 26.96 -9.56
CA PRO A 12 -3.62 28.34 -9.15
C PRO A 12 -4.80 28.41 -8.17
N LEU A 13 -4.58 29.11 -7.04
CA LEU A 13 -5.58 29.35 -6.01
C LEU A 13 -5.77 30.88 -5.86
N PRO A 14 -6.86 31.46 -6.38
CA PRO A 14 -7.15 32.88 -6.20
C PRO A 14 -7.69 33.12 -4.79
N LEU A 15 -6.80 33.31 -3.81
CA LEU A 15 -7.15 33.47 -2.42
C LEU A 15 -7.02 34.96 -2.01
N PRO A 16 -7.93 35.48 -1.15
CA PRO A 16 -7.74 36.79 -0.48
C PRO A 16 -6.52 36.75 0.46
N VAL A 17 -6.11 37.92 0.95
CA VAL A 17 -5.11 38.01 2.04
C VAL A 17 -5.62 37.28 3.28
N GLY A 18 -4.78 36.42 3.90
CA GLY A 18 -5.15 35.66 5.08
C GLY A 18 -4.24 34.49 5.34
N GLU A 19 -4.50 33.83 6.47
CA GLU A 19 -3.84 32.59 6.86
C GLU A 19 -4.67 31.39 6.42
N TYR A 20 -4.00 30.40 5.81
CA TYR A 20 -4.63 29.21 5.23
C TYR A 20 -3.94 27.93 5.69
N ARG A 21 -4.73 26.89 5.91
CA ARG A 21 -4.25 25.50 5.97
C ARG A 21 -4.61 24.81 4.67
N ILE A 22 -3.63 24.24 3.99
CA ILE A 22 -3.79 23.56 2.71
C ILE A 22 -3.56 22.07 2.93
N ALA A 23 -4.57 21.25 2.68
CA ALA A 23 -4.47 19.79 2.59
C ALA A 23 -4.58 19.38 1.12
N ALA A 24 -3.77 18.40 0.70
CA ALA A 24 -3.76 17.92 -0.68
C ALA A 24 -3.94 16.40 -0.73
N TRP A 25 -4.95 15.97 -1.48
CA TRP A 25 -5.16 14.57 -1.82
C TRP A 25 -5.23 14.45 -3.34
N ALA A 26 -4.51 13.49 -3.91
CA ALA A 26 -4.51 13.25 -5.35
C ALA A 26 -4.84 11.78 -5.64
N GLY A 27 -5.48 11.54 -6.78
CA GLY A 27 -5.87 10.18 -7.18
C GLY A 27 -7.16 9.69 -6.51
N VAL A 28 -7.94 10.56 -5.89
CA VAL A 28 -9.25 10.20 -5.34
C VAL A 28 -10.17 9.81 -6.51
N SER A 29 -10.20 8.52 -6.79
CA SER A 29 -10.96 7.89 -7.87
C SER A 29 -12.22 7.22 -7.31
N ASP A 30 -12.91 6.45 -8.16
CA ASP A 30 -14.07 5.66 -7.75
C ASP A 30 -13.76 4.57 -6.71
N ASP A 31 -12.48 4.28 -6.44
CA ASP A 31 -12.08 3.34 -5.39
C ASP A 31 -12.16 3.94 -3.98
N PHE A 32 -12.33 5.27 -3.89
CA PHE A 32 -12.33 6.01 -2.63
C PHE A 32 -13.61 6.80 -2.43
N GLU A 33 -13.93 7.06 -1.18
CA GLU A 33 -15.01 7.95 -0.78
C GLU A 33 -14.46 9.06 0.12
N MET A 34 -14.99 10.25 -0.09
CA MET A 34 -14.76 11.43 0.72
C MET A 34 -16.11 12.07 1.07
N PRO A 35 -16.25 12.67 2.25
CA PRO A 35 -17.45 13.43 2.57
C PRO A 35 -17.58 14.64 1.64
N GLU A 36 -18.81 15.05 1.39
CA GLU A 36 -19.06 16.33 0.73
C GLU A 36 -18.72 17.48 1.69
N LEU A 37 -17.73 18.29 1.30
CA LEU A 37 -17.31 19.45 2.07
C LEU A 37 -18.06 20.70 1.58
N VAL A 38 -18.66 21.42 2.51
CA VAL A 38 -19.47 22.62 2.24
C VAL A 38 -18.70 23.87 2.65
N ALA A 39 -18.42 24.75 1.68
CA ALA A 39 -17.71 26.02 1.92
C ALA A 39 -18.40 26.85 3.04
N GLY A 40 -17.62 27.33 3.99
CA GLY A 40 -18.07 28.12 5.14
C GLY A 40 -18.80 27.31 6.23
N LYS A 41 -18.91 25.98 6.10
CA LYS A 41 -19.51 25.10 7.10
C LYS A 41 -18.57 23.98 7.53
N SER A 42 -17.96 23.29 6.56
CA SER A 42 -17.03 22.20 6.86
C SER A 42 -15.68 22.74 7.31
N THR A 43 -15.04 22.03 8.19
CA THR A 43 -13.68 22.26 8.67
C THR A 43 -12.70 21.27 8.01
N LEU A 44 -11.41 21.48 8.21
CA LEU A 44 -10.40 20.55 7.73
C LEU A 44 -10.56 19.16 8.39
N GLU A 45 -10.98 19.16 9.64
CA GLU A 45 -11.21 17.95 10.45
C GLU A 45 -12.39 17.10 9.95
N ASP A 46 -13.26 17.66 9.09
CA ASP A 46 -14.33 16.91 8.41
C ASP A 46 -13.81 16.12 7.19
N LEU A 47 -12.63 16.48 6.69
CA LEU A 47 -12.02 15.79 5.55
C LEU A 47 -11.53 14.42 5.98
N ARG A 48 -12.04 13.40 5.31
CA ARG A 48 -11.68 12.00 5.52
C ARG A 48 -11.64 11.28 4.19
N VAL A 49 -10.77 10.29 4.07
CA VAL A 49 -10.66 9.46 2.87
C VAL A 49 -10.78 8.01 3.26
N ARG A 50 -11.70 7.29 2.66
CA ARG A 50 -11.94 5.88 2.92
C ARG A 50 -11.89 5.06 1.64
N MET A 51 -11.21 3.94 1.66
CA MET A 51 -11.28 2.98 0.57
C MET A 51 -12.69 2.36 0.52
N LYS A 52 -13.35 2.42 -0.63
CA LYS A 52 -14.63 1.74 -0.83
C LYS A 52 -14.45 0.24 -0.76
N ARG A 53 -15.37 -0.41 -0.09
CA ARG A 53 -15.33 -1.85 0.13
C ARG A 53 -16.71 -2.47 0.03
N LYS A 54 -16.73 -3.77 -0.23
CA LYS A 54 -17.94 -4.59 -0.19
C LYS A 54 -18.25 -4.97 1.26
N GLU A 55 -19.48 -5.40 1.54
CA GLU A 55 -19.89 -5.95 2.84
C GLU A 55 -19.01 -7.14 3.29
N SER A 56 -18.47 -7.89 2.34
CA SER A 56 -17.57 -9.02 2.61
C SER A 56 -16.19 -8.61 3.16
N LEU A 57 -15.87 -7.31 3.19
CA LEU A 57 -14.55 -6.79 3.56
C LEU A 57 -13.37 -7.37 2.73
N VAL A 58 -13.67 -7.93 1.56
CA VAL A 58 -12.68 -8.47 0.63
C VAL A 58 -12.40 -7.46 -0.47
N HIS A 59 -11.13 -7.13 -0.64
CA HIS A 59 -10.63 -6.33 -1.76
C HIS A 59 -9.76 -7.19 -2.69
N ASN A 60 -10.26 -7.45 -3.90
CA ASN A 60 -9.62 -8.31 -4.91
C ASN A 60 -9.61 -7.66 -6.30
N LYS A 61 -9.42 -6.35 -6.35
CA LYS A 61 -9.30 -5.57 -7.58
C LYS A 61 -8.01 -4.79 -7.58
N ALA A 62 -7.54 -4.41 -8.76
CA ALA A 62 -6.50 -3.40 -8.85
C ALA A 62 -6.99 -2.09 -8.24
N LEU A 63 -6.17 -1.49 -7.38
CA LEU A 63 -6.47 -0.26 -6.67
C LEU A 63 -5.79 0.91 -7.36
N ASN A 64 -6.55 1.94 -7.68
CA ASN A 64 -5.96 3.16 -8.23
C ASN A 64 -5.06 3.84 -7.20
N PRO A 65 -3.95 4.44 -7.63
CA PRO A 65 -3.05 5.12 -6.71
C PRO A 65 -3.72 6.30 -6.01
N LEU A 66 -3.53 6.37 -4.69
CA LEU A 66 -3.91 7.48 -3.84
C LEU A 66 -2.66 8.13 -3.27
N TRP A 67 -2.63 9.46 -3.22
CA TRP A 67 -1.52 10.21 -2.63
C TRP A 67 -2.05 11.24 -1.64
N TYR A 68 -1.30 11.41 -0.57
CA TYR A 68 -1.51 12.42 0.45
C TYR A 68 -0.36 13.43 0.45
N GLY A 69 -0.69 14.70 0.58
CA GLY A 69 0.25 15.80 0.77
C GLY A 69 0.12 16.40 2.16
N GLU A 70 1.27 16.51 2.83
CA GLU A 70 1.35 17.10 4.17
C GLU A 70 0.66 18.45 4.23
N VAL A 71 -0.13 18.66 5.29
CA VAL A 71 -0.86 19.90 5.50
C VAL A 71 0.12 21.05 5.76
N LYS A 72 -0.05 22.12 5.03
CA LYS A 72 0.75 23.34 5.17
C LYS A 72 -0.08 24.50 5.68
N THR A 73 0.50 25.25 6.62
CA THR A 73 -0.01 26.58 7.00
C THR A 73 0.70 27.63 6.18
N VAL A 74 -0.08 28.48 5.53
CA VAL A 74 0.40 29.52 4.62
C VAL A 74 -0.18 30.86 5.01
N ASP A 75 0.66 31.85 5.26
CA ASP A 75 0.25 33.24 5.43
C ASP A 75 0.41 33.99 4.11
N PHE A 76 -0.71 34.26 3.45
CA PHE A 76 -0.74 34.97 2.18
C PHE A 76 -0.97 36.46 2.40
N THR A 77 0.07 37.25 2.18
CA THR A 77 0.06 38.70 2.42
C THR A 77 -0.48 39.52 1.25
N GLY A 78 -0.70 38.89 0.10
CA GLY A 78 -1.21 39.58 -1.12
C GLY A 78 -0.22 40.53 -1.81
N ARG A 79 1.04 40.60 -1.36
CA ARG A 79 2.01 41.54 -1.92
C ARG A 79 2.55 41.10 -3.28
N GLN A 80 2.58 39.80 -3.53
CA GLN A 80 3.04 39.20 -4.77
C GLN A 80 2.47 37.77 -4.88
N GLU A 81 2.64 37.15 -6.07
CA GLU A 81 2.35 35.74 -6.25
C GLU A 81 3.24 34.91 -5.32
N GLN A 82 2.64 33.97 -4.60
CA GLN A 82 3.33 33.05 -3.69
C GLN A 82 3.16 31.63 -4.23
N THR A 83 4.23 30.86 -4.22
CA THR A 83 4.21 29.45 -4.63
C THR A 83 4.55 28.55 -3.43
N GLU A 84 3.68 27.61 -3.13
CA GLU A 84 3.92 26.59 -2.12
C GLU A 84 4.08 25.24 -2.76
N MET A 85 5.05 24.46 -2.26
CA MET A 85 5.31 23.10 -2.72
C MET A 85 4.75 22.12 -1.71
N VAL A 86 3.91 21.19 -2.16
CA VAL A 86 3.40 20.08 -1.36
C VAL A 86 4.02 18.80 -1.90
N SER A 87 4.79 18.09 -1.05
CA SER A 87 5.31 16.77 -1.37
C SER A 87 4.24 15.73 -1.09
N LEU A 88 4.10 14.77 -2.01
CA LEU A 88 3.09 13.71 -1.90
C LEU A 88 3.74 12.39 -1.53
N ILE A 89 3.13 11.66 -0.60
CA ILE A 89 3.40 10.26 -0.34
C ILE A 89 2.28 9.41 -0.93
N LYS A 90 2.61 8.18 -1.34
CA LYS A 90 1.62 7.28 -1.96
C LYS A 90 1.01 6.38 -0.89
N ASP A 91 -0.30 6.48 -0.72
CA ASP A 91 -1.07 5.71 0.28
C ASP A 91 -1.57 4.36 -0.24
N THR A 92 -1.11 3.93 -1.39
CA THR A 92 -1.42 2.61 -1.94
C THR A 92 -0.15 1.86 -2.27
N ASN A 93 -0.12 0.56 -1.94
CA ASN A 93 1.01 -0.31 -2.23
C ASN A 93 0.63 -1.36 -3.27
N LYS A 94 1.61 -1.78 -4.06
CA LYS A 94 1.52 -2.90 -4.98
C LYS A 94 2.50 -3.99 -4.59
N PHE A 95 1.99 -5.21 -4.45
CA PHE A 95 2.77 -6.41 -4.18
C PHE A 95 2.72 -7.36 -5.35
N ARG A 96 3.87 -7.95 -5.67
CA ARG A 96 4.00 -9.10 -6.54
C ARG A 96 4.67 -10.22 -5.76
N PHE A 97 3.88 -11.20 -5.34
CA PHE A 97 4.37 -12.40 -4.69
C PHE A 97 4.61 -13.49 -5.72
N ILE A 98 5.73 -14.17 -5.62
CA ILE A 98 6.10 -15.30 -6.47
C ILE A 98 6.35 -16.49 -5.55
N LEU A 99 5.59 -17.54 -5.73
CA LEU A 99 5.73 -18.79 -5.01
C LEU A 99 6.45 -19.79 -5.90
N GLN A 100 7.73 -19.99 -5.65
CA GLN A 100 8.60 -20.82 -6.46
C GLN A 100 8.90 -22.15 -5.78
N LYS A 101 8.69 -23.24 -6.50
CA LYS A 101 9.05 -24.58 -6.04
C LYS A 101 10.55 -24.74 -5.88
N SER A 102 10.96 -25.36 -4.77
CA SER A 102 12.35 -25.72 -4.48
C SER A 102 12.40 -27.14 -3.91
N GLY A 103 12.84 -28.08 -4.72
CA GLY A 103 12.93 -29.50 -4.32
C GLY A 103 11.94 -30.41 -5.04
N PRO A 104 11.97 -31.71 -4.69
CA PRO A 104 11.09 -32.72 -5.28
C PRO A 104 9.65 -32.58 -4.81
N GLY A 105 8.74 -33.36 -5.44
CA GLY A 105 7.32 -33.38 -5.13
C GLY A 105 6.45 -32.63 -6.12
N GLU A 106 5.14 -32.72 -5.98
CA GLU A 106 4.19 -32.02 -6.84
C GLU A 106 4.09 -30.55 -6.49
N GLU A 107 3.88 -29.71 -7.50
CA GLU A 107 3.64 -28.28 -7.25
C GLU A 107 2.27 -28.06 -6.62
N LEU A 108 2.17 -26.97 -5.86
CA LEU A 108 0.88 -26.51 -5.34
C LEU A 108 -0.06 -26.19 -6.48
N ASP A 109 -1.31 -26.62 -6.36
CA ASP A 109 -2.36 -26.20 -7.27
C ASP A 109 -2.70 -24.72 -7.01
N MET A 110 -2.46 -23.88 -8.00
CA MET A 110 -2.77 -22.47 -7.95
C MET A 110 -4.25 -22.21 -7.61
N SER A 111 -5.16 -23.05 -8.12
CA SER A 111 -6.59 -22.90 -7.87
C SER A 111 -6.97 -23.15 -6.40
N ASP A 112 -6.14 -23.94 -5.70
CA ASP A 112 -6.27 -24.28 -4.27
C ASP A 112 -5.52 -23.31 -3.35
N CYS A 113 -4.78 -22.34 -3.90
CA CYS A 113 -4.06 -21.32 -3.15
C CYS A 113 -4.97 -20.10 -2.87
N LEU A 114 -4.99 -19.65 -1.62
CA LEU A 114 -5.59 -18.39 -1.20
C LEU A 114 -4.53 -17.51 -0.55
N PHE A 115 -4.14 -16.45 -1.25
CA PHE A 115 -3.28 -15.40 -0.70
C PHE A 115 -4.12 -14.31 -0.08
N GLU A 116 -3.80 -13.89 1.12
CA GLU A 116 -4.50 -12.79 1.80
C GLU A 116 -3.52 -11.91 2.57
N ILE A 117 -3.76 -10.59 2.52
CA ILE A 117 -3.15 -9.64 3.45
C ILE A 117 -4.29 -9.06 4.29
N HIS A 118 -4.17 -9.15 5.60
CA HIS A 118 -5.16 -8.63 6.54
C HIS A 118 -4.65 -7.35 7.19
N ALA A 119 -5.38 -6.24 7.03
CA ALA A 119 -5.04 -4.96 7.63
C ALA A 119 -6.28 -4.07 7.83
N ASP A 120 -6.25 -3.28 8.89
CA ASP A 120 -7.28 -2.27 9.26
C ASP A 120 -6.87 -0.86 8.81
N ASN A 121 -6.40 -0.75 7.56
CA ASN A 121 -5.72 0.44 7.05
C ASN A 121 -6.47 1.16 5.90
N GLY A 122 -7.79 1.11 5.87
CA GLY A 122 -8.58 1.64 4.76
C GLY A 122 -9.25 2.99 5.01
N TYR A 123 -9.03 3.66 6.15
CA TYR A 123 -9.73 4.88 6.52
C TYR A 123 -8.80 5.89 7.18
N TYR A 124 -8.75 7.12 6.65
CA TYR A 124 -7.81 8.17 7.04
C TYR A 124 -8.54 9.48 7.36
N ASP A 125 -7.98 10.22 8.30
CA ASP A 125 -8.38 11.61 8.55
C ASP A 125 -7.65 12.58 7.61
N TRP A 126 -7.90 13.86 7.82
CA TRP A 126 -7.32 14.95 7.05
C TRP A 126 -5.79 15.04 7.12
N ASN A 127 -5.17 14.48 8.17
CA ASN A 127 -3.72 14.47 8.40
C ASN A 127 -3.07 13.14 8.02
N ASN A 128 -3.82 12.26 7.32
CA ASN A 128 -3.39 10.92 6.95
C ASN A 128 -3.13 9.98 8.14
N ASP A 129 -3.72 10.28 9.29
CA ASP A 129 -3.73 9.36 10.41
C ASP A 129 -4.85 8.33 10.23
N LEU A 130 -4.57 7.08 10.62
CA LEU A 130 -5.59 6.02 10.53
C LEU A 130 -6.70 6.26 11.55
N LEU A 131 -7.91 6.18 11.06
CA LEU A 131 -9.12 6.09 11.87
C LEU A 131 -9.48 4.61 12.12
N ASP A 132 -10.28 4.35 13.15
CA ASP A 132 -10.79 3.02 13.45
C ASP A 132 -11.56 2.48 12.23
N ASP A 133 -11.21 1.27 11.82
CA ASP A 133 -11.73 0.65 10.62
C ASP A 133 -11.82 -0.88 10.75
N ASP A 134 -12.63 -1.50 9.90
CA ASP A 134 -12.71 -2.94 9.80
C ASP A 134 -11.44 -3.52 9.19
N VAL A 135 -11.13 -4.76 9.58
CA VAL A 135 -10.02 -5.51 8.95
C VAL A 135 -10.42 -5.92 7.55
N ILE A 136 -9.65 -5.47 6.57
CA ILE A 136 -9.83 -5.77 5.17
C ILE A 136 -8.98 -6.99 4.81
N SER A 137 -9.57 -7.95 4.09
CA SER A 137 -8.84 -9.02 3.41
C SER A 137 -8.49 -8.56 2.00
N TYR A 138 -7.24 -8.18 1.78
CA TYR A 138 -6.72 -7.92 0.45
C TYR A 138 -6.33 -9.23 -0.21
N GLN A 139 -6.90 -9.51 -1.39
CA GLN A 139 -6.66 -10.72 -2.15
C GLN A 139 -6.11 -10.38 -3.55
N PRO A 140 -5.51 -11.32 -4.27
CA PRO A 140 -4.99 -11.08 -5.61
C PRO A 140 -6.07 -10.55 -6.56
N TYR A 141 -5.74 -9.46 -7.26
CA TYR A 141 -6.49 -9.02 -8.43
C TYR A 141 -5.99 -9.73 -9.69
N HIS A 142 -4.78 -10.31 -9.64
CA HIS A 142 -4.19 -11.13 -10.69
C HIS A 142 -3.48 -12.32 -10.05
N LEU A 143 -3.78 -13.52 -10.53
CA LEU A 143 -3.18 -14.78 -10.10
C LEU A 143 -2.93 -15.62 -11.34
N GLU A 144 -1.66 -15.98 -11.56
CA GLU A 144 -1.26 -16.78 -12.72
C GLU A 144 -0.16 -17.78 -12.37
N LYS A 145 -0.09 -18.88 -13.11
CA LYS A 145 1.05 -19.80 -13.11
C LYS A 145 1.92 -19.48 -14.30
N VAL A 146 3.17 -19.12 -14.05
CA VAL A 146 4.17 -18.81 -15.07
C VAL A 146 5.18 -19.96 -15.11
N GLU A 147 5.39 -20.53 -16.30
CA GLU A 147 6.35 -21.61 -16.51
C GLU A 147 7.75 -21.18 -16.04
N ASP A 148 8.46 -22.08 -15.38
CA ASP A 148 9.81 -21.85 -14.79
C ASP A 148 9.90 -20.76 -13.72
N VAL A 149 8.82 -20.07 -13.41
CA VAL A 149 8.77 -19.01 -12.38
C VAL A 149 7.99 -19.47 -11.14
N GLY A 150 6.81 -20.04 -11.33
CA GLY A 150 5.92 -20.47 -10.26
C GLY A 150 4.56 -19.77 -10.27
N ILE A 151 3.92 -19.73 -9.10
CA ILE A 151 2.63 -19.03 -8.92
C ILE A 151 2.91 -17.56 -8.65
N VAL A 152 2.35 -16.68 -9.47
CA VAL A 152 2.46 -15.22 -9.33
C VAL A 152 1.13 -14.67 -8.85
N ALA A 153 1.16 -13.92 -7.73
CA ALA A 153 0.00 -13.23 -7.18
C ALA A 153 0.27 -11.73 -7.09
N GLU A 154 -0.53 -10.92 -7.75
CA GLU A 154 -0.47 -9.46 -7.64
C GLU A 154 -1.61 -8.94 -6.79
N MET A 155 -1.27 -8.13 -5.79
CA MET A 155 -2.18 -7.59 -4.77
C MET A 155 -1.91 -6.12 -4.54
N ASN A 156 -2.93 -5.41 -4.08
CA ASN A 156 -2.75 -4.05 -3.54
C ASN A 156 -3.09 -4.02 -2.05
N THR A 157 -2.53 -3.05 -1.35
CA THR A 157 -3.00 -2.64 -0.01
C THR A 157 -3.04 -1.12 0.05
N MET A 158 -3.71 -0.60 1.07
CA MET A 158 -3.52 0.77 1.49
C MET A 158 -2.19 0.94 2.23
N ARG A 159 -1.86 2.17 2.66
CA ARG A 159 -0.61 2.53 3.34
C ARG A 159 -0.29 1.59 4.49
N LEU A 160 0.97 1.20 4.59
CA LEU A 160 1.48 0.36 5.67
C LEU A 160 2.11 1.22 6.75
N LEU A 161 1.78 0.96 8.01
CA LEU A 161 2.31 1.68 9.16
C LEU A 161 3.24 0.78 9.98
N GLU A 162 4.42 1.30 10.36
CA GLU A 162 5.47 0.54 11.04
C GLU A 162 5.03 -0.10 12.36
N HIS A 163 4.07 0.52 13.06
CA HIS A 163 3.57 0.06 14.36
C HIS A 163 2.39 -0.92 14.27
N LYS A 164 1.87 -1.16 13.05
CA LYS A 164 0.77 -2.10 12.82
C LYS A 164 1.30 -3.51 12.52
N LYS A 165 0.50 -4.51 12.85
CA LYS A 165 0.76 -5.90 12.46
C LYS A 165 -0.06 -6.22 11.21
N VAL A 166 0.64 -6.54 10.13
CA VAL A 166 0.04 -6.89 8.85
C VAL A 166 0.58 -8.24 8.43
N TYR A 167 -0.31 -9.22 8.29
CA TYR A 167 0.08 -10.58 7.94
C TYR A 167 -0.27 -10.90 6.49
N LEU A 168 0.73 -11.39 5.76
CA LEU A 168 0.50 -12.15 4.52
C LEU A 168 0.29 -13.61 4.92
N THR A 169 -0.81 -14.18 4.49
CA THR A 169 -1.10 -15.62 4.66
C THR A 169 -1.26 -16.29 3.30
N LEU A 170 -0.87 -17.55 3.24
CA LEU A 170 -1.20 -18.48 2.16
C LEU A 170 -1.93 -19.67 2.78
N THR A 171 -3.17 -19.84 2.38
CA THR A 171 -4.03 -20.94 2.87
C THR A 171 -4.38 -21.86 1.71
N ARG A 172 -4.36 -23.16 1.97
CA ARG A 172 -4.88 -24.18 1.06
C ARG A 172 -6.40 -24.27 1.24
N LYS A 173 -7.15 -23.95 0.17
CA LYS A 173 -8.62 -23.86 0.24
C LYS A 173 -9.29 -25.20 0.51
N SER A 174 -8.75 -26.30 -0.02
CA SER A 174 -9.35 -27.64 0.06
C SER A 174 -9.49 -28.15 1.49
N ASP A 175 -8.61 -27.79 2.40
CA ASP A 175 -8.62 -28.24 3.79
C ASP A 175 -8.49 -27.12 4.83
N GLY A 176 -8.39 -25.86 4.37
CA GLY A 176 -8.24 -24.69 5.23
C GLY A 176 -6.87 -24.60 5.93
N LYS A 177 -5.88 -25.40 5.51
CA LYS A 177 -4.55 -25.40 6.13
C LYS A 177 -3.79 -24.12 5.78
N GLU A 178 -3.36 -23.38 6.81
CA GLU A 178 -2.39 -22.30 6.66
C GLU A 178 -1.02 -22.89 6.28
N LEU A 179 -0.56 -22.58 5.07
CA LEU A 179 0.73 -23.04 4.54
C LEU A 179 1.85 -22.06 4.88
N MET A 180 1.53 -20.78 4.95
CA MET A 180 2.49 -19.70 5.25
C MET A 180 1.80 -18.56 5.97
N LYS A 181 2.51 -17.98 6.95
CA LYS A 181 2.14 -16.73 7.59
C LYS A 181 3.38 -15.90 7.82
N VAL A 182 3.39 -14.69 7.31
CA VAL A 182 4.52 -13.75 7.37
C VAL A 182 4.04 -12.44 7.96
N ASP A 183 4.73 -11.94 8.99
CA ASP A 183 4.58 -10.55 9.43
C ASP A 183 5.24 -9.64 8.40
N LEU A 184 4.43 -8.96 7.61
CA LEU A 184 4.87 -8.29 6.39
C LEU A 184 5.76 -7.07 6.69
N ILE A 185 5.42 -6.28 7.70
CA ILE A 185 6.15 -5.03 8.00
C ILE A 185 7.62 -5.28 8.35
N PRO A 186 7.98 -6.16 9.32
CA PRO A 186 9.38 -6.48 9.57
C PRO A 186 10.13 -7.00 8.35
N TYR A 187 9.47 -7.81 7.52
CA TYR A 187 10.05 -8.31 6.27
C TYR A 187 10.42 -7.19 5.31
N LEU A 188 9.52 -6.24 5.08
CA LEU A 188 9.79 -5.10 4.19
C LEU A 188 10.90 -4.22 4.75
N LEU A 189 10.95 -4.02 6.06
CA LEU A 189 11.96 -3.19 6.72
C LEU A 189 13.37 -3.81 6.69
N LEU A 190 13.52 -5.11 6.42
CA LEU A 190 14.84 -5.70 6.20
C LEU A 190 15.58 -5.07 5.02
N THR A 191 14.86 -4.62 4.01
CA THR A 191 15.44 -3.95 2.84
C THR A 191 15.90 -2.52 3.12
N LYS A 192 15.47 -1.92 4.23
CA LYS A 192 15.92 -0.60 4.70
C LYS A 192 17.40 -0.60 5.14
N MET A 193 17.91 -1.75 5.61
CA MET A 193 19.23 -1.83 6.26
C MET A 193 20.41 -1.55 5.32
N GLU A 194 20.20 -1.62 4.00
CA GLU A 194 21.28 -1.50 3.02
C GLU A 194 21.49 -0.08 2.49
N GLY A 195 21.35 0.96 3.30
CA GLY A 195 21.83 2.28 2.90
C GLY A 195 20.99 3.50 3.26
N HIS A 196 19.90 3.35 4.00
CA HIS A 196 19.05 4.49 4.33
C HIS A 196 18.91 4.67 5.84
N ASN A 197 19.60 5.65 6.39
CA ASN A 197 19.43 6.06 7.79
C ASN A 197 18.21 6.99 7.93
N ILE A 198 17.03 6.52 7.49
CA ILE A 198 15.76 7.22 7.60
C ILE A 198 14.84 6.44 8.56
N PRO A 199 13.84 7.08 9.20
CA PRO A 199 12.84 6.40 10.02
C PRO A 199 12.14 5.26 9.26
N ALA A 200 11.66 4.25 9.96
CA ALA A 200 11.02 3.09 9.35
C ALA A 200 9.75 3.50 8.59
N GLN A 201 8.92 4.37 9.18
CA GLN A 201 7.73 4.87 8.51
C GLN A 201 8.06 5.65 7.22
N GLU A 202 9.07 6.51 7.27
CA GLU A 202 9.49 7.27 6.09
C GLU A 202 9.96 6.34 4.97
N TYR A 203 10.62 5.23 5.32
CA TYR A 203 11.01 4.22 4.34
C TYR A 203 9.79 3.57 3.70
N LEU A 204 8.79 3.16 4.48
CA LEU A 204 7.55 2.58 3.98
C LEU A 204 6.76 3.57 3.10
N ASP A 205 6.76 4.85 3.46
CA ASP A 205 6.06 5.90 2.72
C ASP A 205 6.72 6.24 1.37
N ARG A 206 8.05 6.03 1.27
CA ARG A 206 8.79 6.22 0.01
C ARG A 206 8.74 5.02 -0.91
N GLN A 207 8.39 3.85 -0.37
CA GLN A 207 8.37 2.58 -1.08
C GLN A 207 6.95 2.07 -1.23
N SER A 208 6.49 1.90 -2.45
CA SER A 208 5.11 1.49 -2.73
C SER A 208 4.98 0.27 -3.64
N GLU A 209 6.09 -0.27 -4.13
CA GLU A 209 6.09 -1.43 -5.01
C GLU A 209 7.09 -2.46 -4.50
N TYR A 210 6.62 -3.68 -4.29
CA TYR A 210 7.38 -4.77 -3.71
C TYR A 210 7.25 -6.03 -4.55
N ALA A 211 8.37 -6.71 -4.82
CA ALA A 211 8.38 -8.04 -5.39
C ALA A 211 9.07 -9.00 -4.41
N ILE A 212 8.37 -10.05 -4.02
CA ILE A 212 8.84 -11.01 -3.01
C ILE A 212 8.71 -12.44 -3.58
N VAL A 213 9.80 -13.18 -3.55
CA VAL A 213 9.84 -14.58 -3.98
C VAL A 213 9.97 -15.48 -2.76
N PHE A 214 9.01 -16.34 -2.56
CA PHE A 214 9.03 -17.40 -1.55
C PHE A 214 9.40 -18.74 -2.20
N PHE A 215 10.39 -19.43 -1.65
CA PHE A 215 10.77 -20.76 -2.07
C PHE A 215 10.16 -21.79 -1.11
N TYR A 216 9.44 -22.74 -1.65
CA TYR A 216 8.79 -23.78 -0.85
C TYR A 216 9.23 -25.18 -1.26
N ASN A 217 9.26 -26.10 -0.30
CA ASN A 217 9.43 -27.51 -0.55
C ASN A 217 8.08 -28.22 -0.53
N PRO A 218 7.66 -28.84 -1.66
CA PRO A 218 6.34 -29.47 -1.76
C PRO A 218 6.16 -30.65 -0.78
N GLU A 219 7.20 -31.45 -0.52
CA GLU A 219 7.11 -32.61 0.36
C GLU A 219 6.97 -32.22 1.83
N LEU A 220 7.71 -31.18 2.24
CA LEU A 220 7.71 -30.72 3.62
C LEU A 220 6.63 -29.68 3.88
N LEU A 221 6.03 -29.12 2.82
CA LEU A 221 5.09 -27.99 2.88
C LEU A 221 5.61 -26.86 3.79
N ASN A 222 6.90 -26.57 3.68
CA ASN A 222 7.55 -25.50 4.39
C ASN A 222 8.26 -24.54 3.44
N PHE A 223 8.49 -23.33 3.91
CA PHE A 223 9.19 -22.29 3.15
C PHE A 223 10.66 -22.28 3.57
N LEU A 224 11.55 -22.53 2.61
CA LEU A 224 13.00 -22.70 2.83
C LEU A 224 13.75 -21.37 2.85
N SER A 225 13.30 -20.43 2.05
CA SER A 225 13.96 -19.14 1.93
C SER A 225 13.04 -18.12 1.26
N THR A 226 13.38 -16.86 1.42
CA THR A 226 12.69 -15.75 0.79
C THR A 226 13.70 -14.86 0.09
N LYS A 227 13.36 -14.46 -1.11
CA LYS A 227 14.09 -13.42 -1.86
C LYS A 227 13.19 -12.20 -1.96
N ILE A 228 13.67 -11.08 -1.44
CA ILE A 228 12.97 -9.81 -1.54
C ILE A 228 13.70 -8.94 -2.56
N VAL A 229 12.96 -8.40 -3.52
CA VAL A 229 13.49 -7.49 -4.54
C VAL A 229 12.73 -6.17 -4.43
N ILE A 230 13.44 -5.10 -4.13
CA ILE A 230 12.88 -3.74 -4.08
C ILE A 230 13.86 -2.81 -4.80
N ASN A 231 13.36 -2.04 -5.78
CA ASN A 231 14.16 -1.07 -6.54
C ASN A 231 15.48 -1.65 -7.11
N GLY A 232 15.47 -2.91 -7.53
CA GLY A 232 16.65 -3.61 -8.04
C GLY A 232 17.56 -4.20 -6.96
N TRP A 233 17.35 -3.91 -5.69
CA TRP A 233 18.03 -4.56 -4.57
C TRP A 233 17.46 -5.94 -4.30
N THR A 234 18.34 -6.89 -4.02
CA THR A 234 17.96 -8.29 -3.73
C THR A 234 18.51 -8.69 -2.37
N ILE A 235 17.63 -9.11 -1.48
CA ILE A 235 17.96 -9.68 -0.17
C ILE A 235 17.50 -11.13 -0.11
N TRP A 236 18.38 -12.02 0.32
CA TRP A 236 18.08 -13.41 0.55
C TRP A 236 17.94 -13.68 2.04
N LEU A 237 16.78 -14.14 2.45
CA LEU A 237 16.50 -14.60 3.81
C LEU A 237 16.40 -16.11 3.78
N LYS A 238 17.23 -16.79 4.62
CA LYS A 238 17.13 -18.23 4.82
C LYS A 238 16.25 -18.47 6.03
N GLY A 239 15.20 -19.28 5.85
CA GLY A 239 14.35 -19.75 6.93
C GLY A 239 15.03 -20.80 7.81
#